data_3036447fa7a0ea1a92ff5a535f4a2639
#
_entry.id   3036447fa7a0ea1a92ff5a535f4a2639
#
_cell.length_a   1.000
_cell.length_b   1.000
_cell.length_c   1.000
_cell.angle_alpha   90.00
_cell.angle_beta   90.00
_cell.angle_gamma   90.00
#
_symmetry.space_group_name_H-M   'P 1'
#
loop_
_entity.id
_entity.type
_entity.pdbx_description
1 polymer ?
#
loop_
_entity_poly.entity_id
_entity_poly.type
_entity_poly.pdbx_seq_one_letter_code
_entity_poly.pdbx_strand_id
1 'polypeptide(L)'
;MKEVLEKKIMSENLWKIFTIAAFLFITIFFVLPYLIQISTYFHEKGHQNALSSYGIENDYRINLLETIPNFFNPKVQKLGVTRFSLVDYQKLDKYKRTDINVAGIVSDLRFLFLIGIYLSLVNIYLFYKIRFKKEYNLRWVLAVDWVLFMWLLALIQITVLNITSLSGDVYQLVRFLQV
;
A
#
# COMPACT_ATOMS: atom_id res chain seq x y z
N MET A 1 -28.82 29.49 -31.51
CA MET A 1 -28.53 29.71 -30.10
C MET A 1 -28.59 28.41 -29.26
N LYS A 2 -29.65 27.61 -29.38
CA LYS A 2 -29.84 26.33 -28.66
C LYS A 2 -28.75 25.30 -29.00
N GLU A 3 -28.44 25.10 -30.28
CA GLU A 3 -27.44 24.16 -30.77
C GLU A 3 -25.99 24.48 -30.31
N VAL A 4 -25.66 25.75 -30.19
CA VAL A 4 -24.36 26.19 -29.68
C VAL A 4 -24.24 25.92 -28.18
N LEU A 5 -25.32 26.08 -27.42
CA LEU A 5 -25.39 25.80 -26.01
C LEU A 5 -25.24 24.29 -25.74
N GLU A 6 -25.93 23.46 -26.50
CA GLU A 6 -25.84 21.99 -26.41
C GLU A 6 -24.45 21.48 -26.73
N LYS A 7 -23.80 21.99 -27.79
CA LYS A 7 -22.39 21.67 -28.10
C LYS A 7 -21.42 22.06 -26.96
N LYS A 8 -21.63 23.22 -26.34
CA LYS A 8 -20.79 23.69 -25.22
C LYS A 8 -20.94 22.78 -23.99
N ILE A 9 -22.19 22.44 -23.62
CA ILE A 9 -22.48 21.57 -22.48
C ILE A 9 -21.90 20.16 -22.73
N MET A 10 -22.05 19.63 -23.96
CA MET A 10 -21.49 18.33 -24.33
C MET A 10 -19.96 18.34 -24.24
N SER A 11 -19.30 19.39 -24.70
CA SER A 11 -17.82 19.52 -24.62
C SER A 11 -17.33 19.62 -23.17
N GLU A 12 -18.03 20.35 -22.31
CA GLU A 12 -17.68 20.43 -20.89
C GLU A 12 -17.84 19.11 -20.15
N ASN A 13 -18.88 18.33 -20.47
CA ASN A 13 -19.10 17.03 -19.88
C ASN A 13 -18.07 16.00 -20.37
N LEU A 14 -17.73 16.00 -21.66
CA LEU A 14 -16.66 15.16 -22.21
C LEU A 14 -15.31 15.47 -21.55
N TRP A 15 -14.99 16.75 -21.34
CA TRP A 15 -13.76 17.15 -20.66
C TRP A 15 -13.71 16.66 -19.20
N LYS A 16 -14.83 16.75 -18.47
CA LYS A 16 -14.93 16.21 -17.11
C LYS A 16 -14.71 14.70 -17.06
N ILE A 17 -15.37 13.96 -17.97
CA ILE A 17 -15.21 12.50 -18.09
C ILE A 17 -13.76 12.14 -18.39
N PHE A 18 -13.14 12.83 -19.36
CA PHE A 18 -11.73 12.62 -19.69
C PHE A 18 -10.80 12.88 -18.50
N THR A 19 -11.03 13.96 -17.77
CA THR A 19 -10.25 14.31 -16.58
C THR A 19 -10.37 13.23 -15.49
N ILE A 20 -11.58 12.75 -15.24
CA ILE A 20 -11.82 11.67 -14.27
C ILE A 20 -11.15 10.37 -14.75
N ALA A 21 -11.29 10.01 -16.01
CA ALA A 21 -10.67 8.80 -16.56
C ALA A 21 -9.14 8.87 -16.51
N ALA A 22 -8.54 10.01 -16.88
CA ALA A 22 -7.10 10.22 -16.78
C ALA A 22 -6.60 10.13 -15.33
N PHE A 23 -7.35 10.71 -14.38
CA PHE A 23 -7.03 10.66 -12.97
C PHE A 23 -7.10 9.24 -12.41
N LEU A 24 -8.15 8.48 -12.75
CA LEU A 24 -8.27 7.07 -12.40
C LEU A 24 -7.14 6.24 -12.99
N PHE A 25 -6.80 6.48 -14.25
CA PHE A 25 -5.69 5.80 -14.91
C PHE A 25 -4.36 6.03 -14.19
N ILE A 26 -4.00 7.29 -13.92
CA ILE A 26 -2.78 7.63 -13.20
C ILE A 26 -2.77 6.95 -11.83
N THR A 27 -3.89 6.95 -11.14
CA THR A 27 -4.00 6.38 -9.81
C THR A 27 -3.80 4.87 -9.80
N ILE A 28 -4.49 4.14 -10.68
CA ILE A 28 -4.42 2.68 -10.71
C ILE A 28 -3.07 2.19 -11.22
N PHE A 29 -2.50 2.85 -12.24
CA PHE A 29 -1.28 2.38 -12.89
C PHE A 29 0.02 2.92 -12.32
N PHE A 30 -0.03 4.00 -11.53
CA PHE A 30 1.17 4.61 -10.96
C PHE A 30 1.11 4.72 -9.44
N VAL A 31 0.06 5.35 -8.90
CA VAL A 31 0.02 5.64 -7.45
C VAL A 31 -0.13 4.37 -6.63
N LEU A 32 -1.07 3.50 -6.99
CA LEU A 32 -1.32 2.25 -6.24
C LEU A 32 -0.12 1.30 -6.26
N PRO A 33 0.52 0.99 -7.42
CA PRO A 33 1.72 0.18 -7.44
C PRO A 33 2.86 0.77 -6.61
N TYR A 34 2.99 2.11 -6.60
CA TYR A 34 4.02 2.78 -5.81
C TYR A 34 3.79 2.66 -4.31
N LEU A 35 2.54 2.80 -3.86
CA LEU A 35 2.18 2.62 -2.45
C LEU A 35 2.44 1.18 -1.98
N ILE A 36 2.07 0.21 -2.79
CA ILE A 36 2.32 -1.20 -2.47
C ILE A 36 3.82 -1.50 -2.43
N GLN A 37 4.59 -0.90 -3.32
CA GLN A 37 6.04 -1.04 -3.33
C GLN A 37 6.69 -0.47 -2.07
N ILE A 38 6.27 0.72 -1.63
CA ILE A 38 6.74 1.31 -0.38
C ILE A 38 6.37 0.40 0.80
N SER A 39 5.15 -0.12 0.82
CA SER A 39 4.73 -1.08 1.84
C SER A 39 5.59 -2.34 1.81
N THR A 40 5.87 -2.91 0.64
CA THR A 40 6.77 -4.07 0.49
C THR A 40 8.16 -3.77 1.06
N TYR A 41 8.67 -2.55 0.88
CA TYR A 41 9.94 -2.14 1.50
C TYR A 41 9.88 -2.23 3.02
N PHE A 42 8.84 -1.69 3.65
CA PHE A 42 8.69 -1.75 5.10
C PHE A 42 8.47 -3.18 5.60
N HIS A 43 7.76 -3.99 4.82
CA HIS A 43 7.56 -5.41 5.08
C HIS A 43 8.88 -6.17 5.17
N GLU A 44 9.68 -6.14 4.10
CA GLU A 44 10.98 -6.80 4.07
C GLU A 44 11.95 -6.24 5.13
N LYS A 45 11.88 -4.93 5.38
CA LYS A 45 12.66 -4.29 6.45
C LYS A 45 12.24 -4.79 7.84
N GLY A 46 10.96 -5.09 8.04
CA GLY A 46 10.47 -5.74 9.25
C GLY A 46 11.14 -7.09 9.50
N HIS A 47 11.13 -7.96 8.49
CA HIS A 47 11.82 -9.26 8.56
C HIS A 47 13.32 -9.11 8.80
N GLN A 48 13.97 -8.20 8.07
CA GLN A 48 15.40 -7.92 8.23
C GLN A 48 15.73 -7.53 9.67
N ASN A 49 14.97 -6.60 10.25
CA ASN A 49 15.21 -6.13 11.61
C ASN A 49 15.01 -7.25 12.64
N ALA A 50 13.98 -8.08 12.49
CA ALA A 50 13.72 -9.21 13.36
C ALA A 50 14.84 -10.27 13.26
N LEU A 51 15.27 -10.64 12.05
CA LEU A 51 16.39 -11.57 11.85
C LEU A 51 17.69 -11.05 12.47
N SER A 52 18.01 -9.76 12.24
CA SER A 52 19.20 -9.12 12.79
C SER A 52 19.18 -9.07 14.31
N SER A 53 18.01 -8.87 14.94
CA SER A 53 17.87 -8.87 16.41
C SER A 53 18.19 -10.22 17.04
N TYR A 54 18.08 -11.30 16.26
CA TYR A 54 18.45 -12.66 16.67
C TYR A 54 19.82 -13.10 16.15
N GLY A 55 20.63 -12.16 15.61
CA GLY A 55 22.00 -12.41 15.14
C GLY A 55 22.08 -13.21 13.84
N ILE A 56 20.99 -13.27 13.06
CA ILE A 56 20.98 -13.96 11.78
C ILE A 56 21.38 -12.99 10.68
N GLU A 57 22.44 -13.31 9.95
CA GLU A 57 22.83 -12.58 8.75
C GLU A 57 21.72 -12.66 7.70
N ASN A 58 21.37 -11.52 7.16
CA ASN A 58 20.28 -11.41 6.21
C ASN A 58 20.50 -10.26 5.23
N ASP A 59 19.91 -10.39 4.06
CA ASP A 59 19.83 -9.37 3.01
C ASP A 59 18.43 -9.32 2.45
N TYR A 60 17.96 -8.15 2.04
CA TYR A 60 16.68 -8.02 1.38
C TYR A 60 16.83 -7.35 0.00
N ARG A 61 16.02 -7.80 -0.92
CA ARG A 61 15.93 -7.22 -2.26
C ARG A 61 14.51 -6.79 -2.57
N ILE A 62 14.38 -5.55 -3.00
CA ILE A 62 13.17 -5.01 -3.59
C ILE A 62 13.55 -4.47 -4.95
N ASN A 63 12.92 -4.97 -5.98
CA ASN A 63 13.20 -4.50 -7.31
C ASN A 63 12.23 -3.36 -7.66
N LEU A 64 12.67 -2.14 -7.34
CA LEU A 64 11.87 -0.92 -7.51
C LEU A 64 11.43 -0.69 -8.96
N LEU A 65 12.26 -1.00 -9.94
CA LEU A 65 11.98 -0.75 -11.35
C LEU A 65 11.11 -1.84 -11.99
N GLU A 66 11.16 -3.06 -11.46
CA GLU A 66 10.38 -4.18 -11.97
C GLU A 66 8.98 -4.28 -11.34
N THR A 67 8.73 -3.55 -10.25
CA THR A 67 7.47 -3.67 -9.51
C THR A 67 6.29 -3.14 -10.31
N ILE A 68 6.43 -2.01 -11.01
CA ILE A 68 5.30 -1.41 -11.76
C ILE A 68 4.84 -2.33 -12.89
N PRO A 69 5.69 -2.81 -13.82
CA PRO A 69 5.25 -3.73 -14.86
C PRO A 69 4.84 -5.10 -14.30
N ASN A 70 5.46 -5.56 -13.20
CA ASN A 70 5.18 -6.86 -12.61
C ASN A 70 3.97 -6.86 -11.67
N PHE A 71 3.53 -5.70 -11.20
CA PHE A 71 2.36 -5.56 -10.33
C PHE A 71 1.10 -6.17 -10.94
N PHE A 72 0.92 -6.02 -12.25
CA PHE A 72 -0.20 -6.59 -12.99
C PHE A 72 0.10 -7.97 -13.60
N ASN A 73 1.29 -8.52 -13.35
CA ASN A 73 1.69 -9.82 -13.89
C ASN A 73 1.33 -10.92 -12.89
N PRO A 74 0.32 -11.77 -13.18
CA PRO A 74 -0.12 -12.83 -12.26
C PRO A 74 0.96 -13.91 -12.02
N LYS A 75 2.05 -13.92 -12.80
CA LYS A 75 3.17 -14.86 -12.63
C LYS A 75 4.17 -14.39 -11.58
N VAL A 76 4.15 -13.11 -11.20
CA VAL A 76 5.03 -12.55 -10.18
C VAL A 76 4.38 -12.75 -8.81
N GLN A 77 4.88 -13.71 -8.05
CA GLN A 77 4.36 -14.05 -6.74
C GLN A 77 4.98 -13.25 -5.59
N LYS A 78 6.11 -12.56 -5.83
CA LYS A 78 6.86 -11.86 -4.78
C LYS A 78 7.34 -10.50 -5.27
N LEU A 79 6.96 -9.45 -4.56
CA LEU A 79 7.38 -8.07 -4.80
C LEU A 79 8.69 -7.74 -4.05
N GLY A 80 8.98 -8.47 -2.98
CA GLY A 80 10.20 -8.39 -2.20
C GLY A 80 10.64 -9.76 -1.70
N VAL A 81 11.88 -9.90 -1.30
CA VAL A 81 12.46 -11.13 -0.75
C VAL A 81 13.51 -10.78 0.29
N THR A 82 13.35 -11.29 1.49
CA THR A 82 14.42 -11.33 2.51
C THR A 82 15.12 -12.68 2.45
N ARG A 83 16.44 -12.65 2.28
CA ARG A 83 17.31 -13.84 2.23
C ARG A 83 18.04 -13.99 3.54
N PHE A 84 18.12 -15.20 4.06
CA PHE A 84 18.81 -15.51 5.32
C PHE A 84 19.26 -16.97 5.36
N SER A 85 20.12 -17.29 6.31
CA SER A 85 20.55 -18.67 6.58
C SER A 85 19.40 -19.50 7.16
N LEU A 86 18.90 -20.47 6.38
CA LEU A 86 17.87 -21.38 6.85
C LEU A 86 18.33 -22.23 8.04
N VAL A 87 19.62 -22.60 8.09
CA VAL A 87 20.20 -23.40 9.17
C VAL A 87 20.14 -22.63 10.48
N ASP A 88 20.50 -21.34 10.47
CA ASP A 88 20.48 -20.52 11.68
C ASP A 88 19.05 -20.19 12.11
N TYR A 89 18.15 -19.95 11.17
CA TYR A 89 16.72 -19.79 11.45
C TYR A 89 16.12 -21.05 12.11
N GLN A 90 16.48 -22.24 11.66
CA GLN A 90 15.98 -23.49 12.24
C GLN A 90 16.46 -23.75 13.66
N LYS A 91 17.61 -23.17 14.08
CA LYS A 91 18.10 -23.24 15.46
C LYS A 91 17.31 -22.40 16.45
N LEU A 92 16.54 -21.43 15.95
CA LEU A 92 15.69 -20.60 16.79
C LEU A 92 14.53 -21.38 17.38
N ASP A 93 14.14 -21.00 18.58
CA ASP A 93 12.91 -21.50 19.19
C ASP A 93 11.65 -21.07 18.41
N LYS A 94 10.51 -21.70 18.72
CA LYS A 94 9.24 -21.43 18.05
C LYS A 94 8.80 -19.99 18.16
N TYR A 95 9.00 -19.33 19.30
CA TYR A 95 8.58 -17.94 19.53
C TYR A 95 9.36 -16.97 18.66
N LYS A 96 10.69 -17.11 18.60
CA LYS A 96 11.54 -16.25 17.75
C LYS A 96 11.23 -16.42 16.26
N ARG A 97 10.99 -17.67 15.81
CA ARG A 97 10.57 -17.91 14.43
C ARG A 97 9.20 -17.27 14.12
N THR A 98 8.26 -17.33 15.08
CA THR A 98 6.97 -16.67 14.95
C THR A 98 7.14 -15.15 14.86
N ASP A 99 7.96 -14.55 15.72
CA ASP A 99 8.25 -13.12 15.71
C ASP A 99 8.81 -12.67 14.35
N ILE A 100 9.77 -13.38 13.80
CA ILE A 100 10.30 -13.12 12.46
C ILE A 100 9.19 -13.19 11.40
N ASN A 101 8.35 -14.23 11.44
CA ASN A 101 7.30 -14.43 10.44
C ASN A 101 6.23 -13.33 10.46
N VAL A 102 5.93 -12.75 11.62
CA VAL A 102 4.95 -11.66 11.72
C VAL A 102 5.55 -10.26 11.57
N ALA A 103 6.88 -10.14 11.64
CA ALA A 103 7.55 -8.85 11.66
C ALA A 103 7.29 -8.02 10.39
N GLY A 104 7.19 -8.67 9.23
CA GLY A 104 6.83 -8.03 7.97
C GLY A 104 5.46 -7.38 8.05
N ILE A 105 4.43 -8.15 8.41
CA ILE A 105 3.04 -7.68 8.52
C ILE A 105 2.93 -6.57 9.57
N VAL A 106 3.57 -6.73 10.72
CA VAL A 106 3.56 -5.71 11.79
C VAL A 106 4.17 -4.41 11.29
N SER A 107 5.24 -4.49 10.51
CA SER A 107 5.89 -3.32 9.91
C SER A 107 4.99 -2.63 8.88
N ASP A 108 4.33 -3.40 8.00
CA ASP A 108 3.33 -2.90 7.04
C ASP A 108 2.20 -2.16 7.75
N LEU A 109 1.60 -2.80 8.74
CA LEU A 109 0.47 -2.22 9.47
C LEU A 109 0.87 -0.93 10.20
N ARG A 110 2.05 -0.89 10.80
CA ARG A 110 2.58 0.34 11.43
C ARG A 110 2.73 1.46 10.41
N PHE A 111 3.33 1.17 9.26
CA PHE A 111 3.52 2.15 8.19
C PHE A 111 2.17 2.68 7.67
N LEU A 112 1.25 1.79 7.33
CA LEU A 112 -0.07 2.16 6.82
C LEU A 112 -0.89 2.93 7.88
N PHE A 113 -0.81 2.53 9.14
CA PHE A 113 -1.49 3.22 10.23
C PHE A 113 -0.98 4.66 10.41
N LEU A 114 0.33 4.88 10.38
CA LEU A 114 0.92 6.22 10.47
C LEU A 114 0.50 7.11 9.31
N ILE A 115 0.49 6.59 8.08
CA ILE A 115 -0.02 7.33 6.92
C ILE A 115 -1.51 7.66 7.09
N GLY A 116 -2.32 6.70 7.53
CA GLY A 116 -3.75 6.89 7.77
C GLY A 116 -4.02 7.99 8.79
N ILE A 117 -3.28 8.03 9.91
CA ILE A 117 -3.36 9.10 10.89
C ILE A 117 -3.01 10.44 10.26
N TYR A 118 -1.88 10.53 9.56
CA TYR A 118 -1.45 11.77 8.92
C TYR A 118 -2.49 12.31 7.93
N LEU A 119 -3.01 11.47 7.04
CA LEU A 119 -4.04 11.86 6.08
C LEU A 119 -5.34 12.29 6.77
N SER A 120 -5.72 11.62 7.86
CA SER A 120 -6.90 11.98 8.65
C SER A 120 -6.74 13.36 9.31
N LEU A 121 -5.56 13.66 9.85
CA LEU A 121 -5.26 14.98 10.43
C LEU A 121 -5.30 16.09 9.37
N VAL A 122 -4.76 15.82 8.17
CA VAL A 122 -4.85 16.77 7.04
C VAL A 122 -6.30 17.01 6.64
N ASN A 123 -7.12 15.95 6.58
CA ASN A 123 -8.54 16.07 6.25
C ASN A 123 -9.31 16.87 7.30
N ILE A 124 -9.08 16.61 8.59
CA ILE A 124 -9.65 17.38 9.71
C ILE A 124 -9.25 18.86 9.60
N TYR A 125 -7.98 19.16 9.30
CA TYR A 125 -7.51 20.53 9.12
C TYR A 125 -8.18 21.23 7.93
N LEU A 126 -8.33 20.56 6.79
CA LEU A 126 -9.04 21.09 5.63
C LEU A 126 -10.52 21.34 5.94
N PHE A 127 -11.17 20.41 6.65
CA PHE A 127 -12.55 20.60 7.10
C PHE A 127 -12.70 21.81 8.03
N TYR A 128 -11.76 21.98 8.98
CA TYR A 128 -11.71 23.16 9.85
C TYR A 128 -11.60 24.46 9.04
N LYS A 129 -10.70 24.53 8.05
CA LYS A 129 -10.57 25.70 7.17
C LYS A 129 -11.87 26.03 6.44
N ILE A 130 -12.53 25.04 5.89
CA ILE A 130 -13.82 25.22 5.19
C ILE A 130 -14.88 25.73 6.15
N ARG A 131 -15.03 25.08 7.30
CA ARG A 131 -16.13 25.34 8.24
C ARG A 131 -16.01 26.66 8.97
N PHE A 132 -14.81 27.02 9.42
CA PHE A 132 -14.59 28.15 10.31
C PHE A 132 -13.94 29.36 9.62
N LYS A 133 -13.03 29.15 8.68
CA LYS A 133 -12.38 30.25 7.96
C LYS A 133 -13.05 30.59 6.63
N LYS A 134 -14.05 29.83 6.21
CA LYS A 134 -14.74 29.97 4.91
C LYS A 134 -13.78 29.96 3.70
N GLU A 135 -12.58 29.45 3.90
CA GLU A 135 -11.61 29.21 2.83
C GLU A 135 -11.99 27.91 2.12
N TYR A 136 -12.66 28.03 0.99
CA TYR A 136 -13.15 26.89 0.25
C TYR A 136 -12.23 26.54 -0.92
N ASN A 137 -11.50 25.46 -0.80
CA ASN A 137 -10.78 24.87 -1.92
C ASN A 137 -11.16 23.40 -2.10
N LEU A 138 -12.24 23.18 -2.82
CA LEU A 138 -12.79 21.84 -3.11
C LEU A 138 -11.75 20.89 -3.71
N ARG A 139 -10.81 21.42 -4.51
CA ARG A 139 -9.78 20.59 -5.16
C ARG A 139 -8.88 19.89 -4.15
N TRP A 140 -8.48 20.59 -3.09
CA TRP A 140 -7.65 20.00 -2.04
C TRP A 140 -8.40 18.97 -1.21
N VAL A 141 -9.68 19.20 -0.91
CA VAL A 141 -10.51 18.22 -0.20
C VAL A 141 -10.64 16.95 -1.01
N LEU A 142 -11.02 17.06 -2.29
CA LEU A 142 -11.14 15.91 -3.17
C LEU A 142 -9.81 15.16 -3.36
N ALA A 143 -8.68 15.89 -3.42
CA ALA A 143 -7.36 15.25 -3.51
C ALA A 143 -7.03 14.43 -2.26
N VAL A 144 -7.30 14.97 -1.05
CA VAL A 144 -7.04 14.24 0.20
C VAL A 144 -7.98 13.05 0.37
N ASP A 145 -9.27 13.21 0.08
CA ASP A 145 -10.24 12.11 0.13
C ASP A 145 -9.85 10.99 -0.84
N TRP A 146 -9.35 11.37 -2.02
CA TRP A 146 -8.86 10.39 -2.99
C TRP A 146 -7.63 9.64 -2.49
N VAL A 147 -6.67 10.32 -1.89
CA VAL A 147 -5.48 9.68 -1.32
C VAL A 147 -5.86 8.76 -0.16
N LEU A 148 -6.82 9.16 0.69
CA LEU A 148 -7.38 8.29 1.74
C LEU A 148 -8.04 7.04 1.17
N PHE A 149 -8.82 7.19 0.11
CA PHE A 149 -9.43 6.05 -0.57
C PHE A 149 -8.38 5.09 -1.13
N MET A 150 -7.32 5.60 -1.76
CA MET A 150 -6.22 4.80 -2.27
C MET A 150 -5.44 4.09 -1.16
N TRP A 151 -5.21 4.78 -0.04
CA TRP A 151 -4.62 4.17 1.14
C TRP A 151 -5.47 3.01 1.67
N LEU A 152 -6.80 3.18 1.74
CA LEU A 152 -7.72 2.12 2.15
C LEU A 152 -7.66 0.90 1.20
N LEU A 153 -7.64 1.14 -0.11
CA LEU A 153 -7.50 0.07 -1.10
C LEU A 153 -6.17 -0.67 -0.95
N ALA A 154 -5.06 0.05 -0.73
CA ALA A 154 -3.75 -0.56 -0.49
C ALA A 154 -3.76 -1.42 0.78
N LEU A 155 -4.37 -0.93 1.87
CA LEU A 155 -4.52 -1.68 3.12
C LEU A 155 -5.32 -2.98 2.92
N ILE A 156 -6.46 -2.90 2.23
CA ILE A 156 -7.29 -4.06 1.92
C ILE A 156 -6.50 -5.06 1.08
N GLN A 157 -5.84 -4.60 0.03
CA GLN A 157 -5.10 -5.47 -0.89
C GLN A 157 -3.94 -6.18 -0.18
N ILE A 158 -3.14 -5.48 0.62
CA ILE A 158 -2.04 -6.07 1.39
C ILE A 158 -2.58 -7.11 2.37
N THR A 159 -3.67 -6.79 3.09
CA THR A 159 -4.30 -7.71 4.03
C THR A 159 -4.81 -8.96 3.32
N VAL A 160 -5.52 -8.81 2.20
CA VAL A 160 -6.04 -9.92 1.42
C VAL A 160 -4.91 -10.79 0.88
N LEU A 161 -3.88 -10.21 0.29
CA LEU A 161 -2.73 -10.95 -0.25
C LEU A 161 -2.00 -11.75 0.84
N ASN A 162 -1.80 -11.18 2.03
CA ASN A 162 -1.14 -11.87 3.14
C ASN A 162 -1.96 -13.03 3.70
N ILE A 163 -3.30 -12.96 3.63
CA ILE A 163 -4.19 -14.03 4.13
C ILE A 163 -4.40 -15.11 3.07
N THR A 164 -4.57 -14.74 1.80
CA THR A 164 -5.00 -15.66 0.74
C THR A 164 -3.85 -16.27 -0.04
N SER A 165 -2.68 -15.61 -0.08
CA SER A 165 -1.51 -16.13 -0.79
C SER A 165 -0.87 -17.29 -0.02
N LEU A 166 -0.58 -18.40 -0.71
CA LEU A 166 0.17 -19.54 -0.15
C LEU A 166 1.58 -19.16 0.34
N SER A 167 2.10 -18.02 -0.13
CA SER A 167 3.37 -17.43 0.28
C SER A 167 3.20 -16.28 1.29
N GLY A 168 1.97 -15.95 1.66
CA GLY A 168 1.68 -14.87 2.61
C GLY A 168 2.07 -15.24 4.04
N ASP A 169 2.58 -14.28 4.79
CA ASP A 169 3.09 -14.52 6.15
C ASP A 169 2.01 -15.01 7.10
N VAL A 170 0.77 -14.51 6.98
CA VAL A 170 -0.35 -14.99 7.80
C VAL A 170 -0.66 -16.45 7.49
N TYR A 171 -0.67 -16.82 6.23
CA TYR A 171 -0.88 -18.22 5.84
C TYR A 171 0.22 -19.13 6.39
N GLN A 172 1.49 -18.73 6.24
CA GLN A 172 2.63 -19.45 6.77
C GLN A 172 2.59 -19.55 8.30
N LEU A 173 2.20 -18.46 8.98
CA LEU A 173 2.04 -18.44 10.43
C LEU A 173 0.95 -19.40 10.89
N VAL A 174 -0.23 -19.38 10.27
CA VAL A 174 -1.34 -20.29 10.62
C VAL A 174 -0.92 -21.73 10.44
N ARG A 175 -0.30 -22.06 9.32
CA ARG A 175 0.23 -23.40 9.07
C ARG A 175 1.27 -23.84 10.09
N PHE A 176 2.15 -22.93 10.50
CA PHE A 176 3.19 -23.18 11.49
C PHE A 176 2.61 -23.40 12.90
N LEU A 177 1.49 -22.74 13.24
CA LEU A 177 0.83 -22.90 14.54
C LEU A 177 -0.01 -24.17 14.64
N GLN A 178 -0.42 -24.73 13.51
CA GLN A 178 -1.22 -25.96 13.44
C GLN A 178 -0.38 -27.25 13.56
N VAL A 179 0.94 -27.16 13.45
CA VAL A 179 1.91 -28.23 13.63
C VAL A 179 2.60 -28.10 14.99
#